data_59be2f3be657bcf436e33e2687da145e
#
_entry.id   59be2f3be657bcf436e33e2687da145e
#
_cell.length_a   1.000
_cell.length_b   1.000
_cell.length_c   1.000
_cell.angle_alpha   90.00
_cell.angle_beta   90.00
_cell.angle_gamma   90.00
#
_symmetry.space_group_name_H-M   'P 1'
#
loop_
_entity.id
_entity.type
_entity.pdbx_description
1 polymer ?
#
loop_
_entity_poly.entity_id
_entity_poly.type
_entity_poly.pdbx_seq_one_letter_code
_entity_poly.pdbx_strand_id
1 'polypeptide(L)'
;MKKNIVCIIIITLVISIINFIIIAQKNKTKFKYEIEVVTNIDYMLLSENNKFGVINKNGEIIIPSIYDEIQIPNPSKPLFICMYDYNEQKQQYNIKVLNEKSEQILYQYVVVEAIKINSATSNIPYEKSVLKYKENGEYGLIDFNGNIVLKAKYDEINGLDYNEGLLLVKKNEKYGIININGAIVVKEKYDIIQSDGYYEEENDYKKSGFIVGKRTNSGYRYGYINCSGKKVLDNKYNQIERIQNINKTDDIYLVAFENGRAGFYKNNKNVIKHDYEDIGYDINNNCLILQKDSKQGIADFEGNIIIDIQYDNIFISGKYINAQKGDNVEIYDYTTKQKMNLENVISVNQILNSNYIIAITRDEKYKIYDNLNNEFKGKEYDYLEYLYDDYFIASNNGKYGIIDKNDTKIQDFKYDVIRKIGDTKIVQASIIKENKTDLLVLDKKILSIKNAEIYIKDDYIIIQSDSEKKYISFTGDILENTKIFERELYSFKQGKKWGFVNKNNEIIVQPKYDFVTEFNEYGFAGIKKDEKWGCINIKGEVIIEPTYTFNLNNPNFVGKYYEYDLGYGEPFFTCENIKN
;
A
#
# COMPACT_ATOMS: atom_id res chain seq x y z
N MET A 1 -9.00 40.40 56.79
CA MET A 1 -8.54 40.75 55.42
C MET A 1 -7.70 39.66 54.75
N LYS A 2 -6.65 39.06 55.34
CA LYS A 2 -5.83 38.04 54.67
C LYS A 2 -6.57 36.76 54.21
N LYS A 3 -7.56 36.26 54.99
CA LYS A 3 -8.35 35.05 54.60
C LYS A 3 -9.24 35.25 53.37
N ASN A 4 -9.82 36.45 53.21
CA ASN A 4 -10.69 36.73 52.06
C ASN A 4 -9.91 36.92 50.75
N ILE A 5 -8.68 37.41 50.83
CA ILE A 5 -7.80 37.56 49.64
C ILE A 5 -7.34 36.19 49.13
N VAL A 6 -7.02 35.25 50.02
CA VAL A 6 -6.62 33.87 49.64
C VAL A 6 -7.81 33.14 49.01
N CYS A 7 -9.05 33.28 49.53
CA CYS A 7 -10.23 32.69 48.88
C CYS A 7 -10.50 33.27 47.50
N ILE A 8 -10.32 34.58 47.27
CA ILE A 8 -10.52 35.21 45.96
C ILE A 8 -9.47 34.72 44.96
N ILE A 9 -8.22 34.57 45.37
CA ILE A 9 -7.14 34.04 44.51
C ILE A 9 -7.42 32.59 44.13
N ILE A 10 -7.87 31.75 45.07
CA ILE A 10 -8.22 30.36 44.79
C ILE A 10 -9.39 30.27 43.83
N ILE A 11 -10.43 31.07 44.01
CA ILE A 11 -11.61 31.09 43.13
C ILE A 11 -11.25 31.56 41.74
N THR A 12 -10.41 32.60 41.58
CA THR A 12 -9.93 33.04 40.26
C THR A 12 -9.04 31.99 39.56
N LEU A 13 -8.20 31.28 40.30
CA LEU A 13 -7.40 30.19 39.77
C LEU A 13 -8.27 29.01 39.29
N VAL A 14 -9.26 28.62 40.07
CA VAL A 14 -10.23 27.56 39.73
C VAL A 14 -11.04 27.95 38.50
N ILE A 15 -11.52 29.20 38.40
CA ILE A 15 -12.25 29.70 37.23
C ILE A 15 -11.34 29.71 35.99
N SER A 16 -10.05 30.08 36.12
CA SER A 16 -9.08 30.06 35.03
C SER A 16 -8.80 28.63 34.55
N ILE A 17 -8.66 27.67 35.48
CA ILE A 17 -8.48 26.26 35.16
C ILE A 17 -9.71 25.68 34.47
N ILE A 18 -10.92 26.00 34.99
CA ILE A 18 -12.19 25.56 34.37
C ILE A 18 -12.33 26.14 32.96
N ASN A 19 -12.03 27.44 32.76
CA ASN A 19 -12.05 28.05 31.43
C ASN A 19 -10.99 27.43 30.50
N PHE A 20 -9.80 27.12 30.99
CA PHE A 20 -8.77 26.44 30.22
C PHE A 20 -9.20 25.02 29.85
N ILE A 21 -9.84 24.27 30.74
CA ILE A 21 -10.40 22.94 30.49
C ILE A 21 -11.55 23.03 29.47
N ILE A 22 -12.44 24.02 29.59
CA ILE A 22 -13.54 24.25 28.64
C ILE A 22 -13.00 24.64 27.27
N ILE A 23 -11.96 25.48 27.18
CA ILE A 23 -11.31 25.86 25.94
C ILE A 23 -10.55 24.64 25.34
N ALA A 24 -9.87 23.84 26.16
CA ALA A 24 -9.20 22.62 25.75
C ALA A 24 -10.20 21.55 25.29
N GLN A 25 -11.36 21.41 25.98
CA GLN A 25 -12.44 20.52 25.53
C GLN A 25 -13.12 21.06 24.25
N LYS A 26 -13.40 22.36 24.13
CA LYS A 26 -13.91 22.97 22.90
C LYS A 26 -12.93 22.81 21.72
N ASN A 27 -11.65 22.90 21.96
CA ASN A 27 -10.64 22.65 20.93
C ASN A 27 -10.48 21.16 20.60
N LYS A 28 -10.71 20.23 21.55
CA LYS A 28 -10.77 18.78 21.28
C LYS A 28 -12.05 18.38 20.53
N THR A 29 -13.17 19.05 20.75
CA THR A 29 -14.45 18.74 20.08
C THR A 29 -14.57 19.35 18.68
N LYS A 30 -13.68 20.26 18.29
CA LYS A 30 -13.78 20.99 17.02
C LYS A 30 -13.40 20.17 15.79
N PHE A 31 -12.82 18.97 15.94
CA PHE A 31 -12.34 18.14 14.83
C PHE A 31 -12.62 16.65 14.97
N LYS A 32 -13.51 16.24 15.90
CA LYS A 32 -13.91 14.84 16.00
C LYS A 32 -15.15 14.62 15.13
N TYR A 33 -14.95 14.36 13.82
CA TYR A 33 -15.94 13.68 13.00
C TYR A 33 -15.68 12.18 13.14
N GLU A 34 -16.73 11.41 13.36
CA GLU A 34 -16.63 9.96 13.38
C GLU A 34 -16.73 9.49 11.90
N ILE A 35 -15.62 8.95 11.40
CA ILE A 35 -15.58 8.28 10.10
C ILE A 35 -16.29 6.94 10.31
N GLU A 36 -17.28 6.65 9.47
CA GLU A 36 -17.96 5.37 9.51
C GLU A 36 -17.02 4.26 8.96
N VAL A 37 -16.68 3.30 9.83
CA VAL A 37 -15.89 2.13 9.42
C VAL A 37 -16.86 1.05 8.96
N VAL A 38 -16.73 0.61 7.71
CA VAL A 38 -17.49 -0.51 7.18
C VAL A 38 -16.79 -1.80 7.61
N THR A 39 -17.44 -2.53 8.50
CA THR A 39 -16.94 -3.83 9.00
C THR A 39 -17.55 -5.03 8.27
N ASN A 40 -18.72 -4.84 7.63
CA ASN A 40 -19.43 -5.89 6.92
C ASN A 40 -19.84 -5.42 5.53
N ILE A 41 -19.70 -6.29 4.55
CA ILE A 41 -20.24 -6.09 3.21
C ILE A 41 -21.52 -6.89 3.10
N ASP A 42 -22.65 -6.22 3.18
CA ASP A 42 -23.98 -6.83 3.10
C ASP A 42 -24.54 -6.79 1.68
N TYR A 43 -24.07 -5.87 0.83
CA TYR A 43 -24.53 -5.66 -0.53
C TYR A 43 -23.37 -5.52 -1.50
N MET A 44 -23.49 -6.18 -2.67
CA MET A 44 -22.47 -6.23 -3.72
C MET A 44 -23.12 -5.98 -5.07
N LEU A 45 -22.34 -5.44 -6.01
CA LEU A 45 -22.81 -5.29 -7.39
C LEU A 45 -22.86 -6.64 -8.08
N LEU A 46 -23.89 -6.82 -8.90
CA LEU A 46 -24.04 -7.92 -9.84
C LEU A 46 -23.89 -7.36 -11.25
N SER A 47 -23.00 -7.94 -12.06
CA SER A 47 -22.86 -7.58 -13.47
C SER A 47 -23.39 -8.70 -14.36
N GLU A 48 -24.31 -8.38 -15.25
CA GLU A 48 -24.89 -9.32 -16.20
C GLU A 48 -25.21 -8.63 -17.53
N ASN A 49 -24.69 -9.15 -18.66
CA ASN A 49 -24.89 -8.61 -19.98
C ASN A 49 -24.61 -7.10 -20.11
N ASN A 50 -23.51 -6.62 -19.52
CA ASN A 50 -23.11 -5.21 -19.45
C ASN A 50 -24.13 -4.30 -18.73
N LYS A 51 -24.96 -4.87 -17.88
CA LYS A 51 -25.86 -4.15 -16.97
C LYS A 51 -25.55 -4.54 -15.53
N PHE A 52 -25.85 -3.65 -14.62
CA PHE A 52 -25.57 -3.82 -13.20
C PHE A 52 -26.87 -4.01 -12.41
N GLY A 53 -26.77 -4.85 -11.40
CA GLY A 53 -27.75 -5.13 -10.37
C GLY A 53 -27.08 -5.14 -8.98
N VAL A 54 -27.80 -5.57 -7.97
CA VAL A 54 -27.29 -5.71 -6.60
C VAL A 54 -27.72 -7.06 -6.04
N ILE A 55 -26.80 -7.77 -5.40
CA ILE A 55 -27.07 -8.94 -4.58
C ILE A 55 -26.72 -8.63 -3.12
N ASN A 56 -27.39 -9.33 -2.18
CA ASN A 56 -27.01 -9.28 -0.79
C ASN A 56 -25.97 -10.35 -0.45
N LYS A 57 -25.48 -10.36 0.78
CA LYS A 57 -24.51 -11.34 1.27
C LYS A 57 -24.99 -12.80 1.24
N ASN A 58 -26.27 -13.05 1.07
CA ASN A 58 -26.84 -14.41 0.90
C ASN A 58 -26.92 -14.84 -0.57
N GLY A 59 -26.50 -13.99 -1.52
CA GLY A 59 -26.60 -14.21 -2.96
C GLY A 59 -28.01 -13.97 -3.53
N GLU A 60 -28.91 -13.33 -2.77
CA GLU A 60 -30.25 -12.98 -3.25
C GLU A 60 -30.18 -11.70 -4.08
N ILE A 61 -30.83 -11.71 -5.25
CA ILE A 61 -30.90 -10.54 -6.13
C ILE A 61 -31.83 -9.51 -5.49
N ILE A 62 -31.25 -8.38 -5.09
CA ILE A 62 -31.97 -7.23 -4.52
C ILE A 62 -32.42 -6.27 -5.63
N ILE A 63 -31.52 -5.97 -6.55
CA ILE A 63 -31.80 -5.15 -7.75
C ILE A 63 -31.42 -5.99 -8.96
N PRO A 64 -32.34 -6.18 -9.95
CA PRO A 64 -31.99 -6.90 -11.17
C PRO A 64 -30.97 -6.13 -12.01
N SER A 65 -30.19 -6.86 -12.81
CA SER A 65 -29.14 -6.28 -13.68
C SER A 65 -29.73 -5.59 -14.91
N ILE A 66 -30.28 -4.40 -14.70
CA ILE A 66 -30.92 -3.59 -15.74
C ILE A 66 -30.37 -2.17 -15.89
N TYR A 67 -29.52 -1.75 -14.95
CA TYR A 67 -28.96 -0.40 -14.89
C TYR A 67 -27.60 -0.30 -15.63
N ASP A 68 -27.30 0.89 -16.14
CA ASP A 68 -26.02 1.17 -16.82
C ASP A 68 -24.85 1.27 -15.84
N GLU A 69 -25.11 1.81 -14.65
CA GLU A 69 -24.17 1.91 -13.53
C GLU A 69 -24.97 1.88 -12.23
N ILE A 70 -24.38 1.29 -11.18
CA ILE A 70 -24.88 1.39 -9.81
C ILE A 70 -23.72 1.77 -8.90
N GLN A 71 -23.94 2.74 -8.03
CA GLN A 71 -22.99 3.10 -6.97
C GLN A 71 -23.56 2.59 -5.64
N ILE A 72 -22.72 1.88 -4.87
CA ILE A 72 -23.00 1.44 -3.50
C ILE A 72 -22.05 2.20 -2.58
N PRO A 73 -22.42 3.40 -2.08
CA PRO A 73 -21.51 4.24 -1.30
C PRO A 73 -21.08 3.61 0.01
N ASN A 74 -21.99 2.85 0.65
CA ASN A 74 -21.72 2.11 1.86
C ASN A 74 -22.31 0.71 1.76
N PRO A 75 -21.47 -0.35 1.52
CA PRO A 75 -21.96 -1.71 1.32
C PRO A 75 -22.66 -2.35 2.53
N SER A 76 -22.58 -1.75 3.72
CA SER A 76 -23.34 -2.21 4.90
C SER A 76 -24.75 -1.61 4.98
N LYS A 77 -25.10 -0.70 4.06
CA LYS A 77 -26.38 0.01 4.07
C LYS A 77 -27.18 -0.26 2.78
N PRO A 78 -28.50 -0.43 2.89
CA PRO A 78 -29.37 -0.71 1.75
C PRO A 78 -29.73 0.57 0.97
N LEU A 79 -28.72 1.20 0.36
CA LEU A 79 -28.91 2.38 -0.49
C LEU A 79 -28.09 2.23 -1.76
N PHE A 80 -28.75 2.27 -2.90
CA PHE A 80 -28.18 2.02 -4.22
C PHE A 80 -28.52 3.17 -5.15
N ILE A 81 -27.50 3.84 -5.70
CA ILE A 81 -27.67 4.93 -6.68
C ILE A 81 -27.61 4.30 -8.05
N CYS A 82 -28.75 4.14 -8.71
CA CYS A 82 -28.90 3.44 -9.98
C CYS A 82 -29.00 4.44 -11.14
N MET A 83 -28.13 4.29 -12.14
CA MET A 83 -28.04 5.13 -13.33
C MET A 83 -28.55 4.37 -14.55
N TYR A 84 -29.34 5.02 -15.38
CA TYR A 84 -29.98 4.43 -16.56
C TYR A 84 -30.28 5.48 -17.63
N ASP A 85 -30.44 5.03 -18.88
CA ASP A 85 -30.82 5.86 -20.02
C ASP A 85 -29.94 7.10 -20.18
N TYR A 86 -28.67 6.90 -20.55
CA TYR A 86 -27.73 7.99 -20.78
C TYR A 86 -28.25 8.97 -21.86
N ASN A 87 -28.36 10.22 -21.52
CA ASN A 87 -28.74 11.28 -22.43
C ASN A 87 -27.49 11.94 -23.04
N GLU A 88 -27.20 11.66 -24.32
CA GLU A 88 -26.01 12.18 -25.01
C GLU A 88 -25.99 13.71 -25.12
N GLN A 89 -27.15 14.37 -25.28
CA GLN A 89 -27.22 15.84 -25.39
C GLN A 89 -26.90 16.54 -24.08
N LYS A 90 -27.31 15.95 -22.97
CA LYS A 90 -27.06 16.47 -21.62
C LYS A 90 -25.82 15.91 -20.99
N GLN A 91 -25.20 14.88 -21.59
CA GLN A 91 -24.07 14.13 -21.06
C GLN A 91 -24.29 13.63 -19.61
N GLN A 92 -25.48 13.11 -19.34
CA GLN A 92 -25.85 12.64 -17.99
C GLN A 92 -26.83 11.47 -18.05
N TYR A 93 -26.80 10.63 -17.04
CA TYR A 93 -27.77 9.57 -16.78
C TYR A 93 -29.00 10.11 -16.06
N ASN A 94 -30.11 9.40 -16.21
CA ASN A 94 -31.20 9.45 -15.25
C ASN A 94 -30.78 8.68 -14.00
N ILE A 95 -31.15 9.18 -12.82
CA ILE A 95 -30.72 8.63 -11.52
C ILE A 95 -31.95 8.24 -10.70
N LYS A 96 -31.91 7.07 -10.09
CA LYS A 96 -32.82 6.64 -9.02
C LYS A 96 -32.01 6.17 -7.82
N VAL A 97 -32.47 6.47 -6.63
CA VAL A 97 -31.92 5.87 -5.40
C VAL A 97 -32.92 4.83 -4.92
N LEU A 98 -32.47 3.59 -4.79
CA LEU A 98 -33.30 2.45 -4.38
C LEU A 98 -32.84 1.89 -3.03
N ASN A 99 -33.78 1.32 -2.27
CA ASN A 99 -33.52 0.57 -1.06
C ASN A 99 -33.45 -0.95 -1.31
N GLU A 100 -33.30 -1.77 -0.27
CA GLU A 100 -33.26 -3.24 -0.34
C GLU A 100 -34.55 -3.90 -0.86
N LYS A 101 -35.67 -3.17 -0.90
CA LYS A 101 -36.93 -3.64 -1.45
C LYS A 101 -37.13 -3.18 -2.90
N SER A 102 -36.10 -2.62 -3.53
CA SER A 102 -36.20 -1.98 -4.86
C SER A 102 -37.19 -0.79 -4.90
N GLU A 103 -37.53 -0.20 -3.76
CA GLU A 103 -38.38 0.97 -3.68
C GLU A 103 -37.53 2.24 -3.85
N GLN A 104 -38.07 3.21 -4.60
CA GLN A 104 -37.38 4.49 -4.76
C GLN A 104 -37.48 5.30 -3.47
N ILE A 105 -36.29 5.71 -3.00
CA ILE A 105 -36.08 6.60 -1.84
C ILE A 105 -35.41 7.89 -2.31
N LEU A 106 -35.33 8.89 -1.44
CA LEU A 106 -34.71 10.21 -1.71
C LEU A 106 -35.26 10.91 -2.95
N TYR A 107 -36.51 10.61 -3.33
CA TYR A 107 -37.19 11.13 -4.54
C TYR A 107 -37.41 12.65 -4.51
N GLN A 108 -37.27 13.29 -3.33
CA GLN A 108 -37.31 14.76 -3.17
C GLN A 108 -36.10 15.46 -3.80
N TYR A 109 -35.01 14.73 -4.08
CA TYR A 109 -33.79 15.24 -4.70
C TYR A 109 -33.72 14.79 -6.16
N VAL A 110 -33.49 15.74 -7.06
CA VAL A 110 -33.39 15.45 -8.50
C VAL A 110 -32.09 14.74 -8.85
N VAL A 111 -31.00 15.11 -8.15
CA VAL A 111 -29.66 14.52 -8.31
C VAL A 111 -29.13 14.15 -6.94
N VAL A 112 -28.76 12.88 -6.78
CA VAL A 112 -28.03 12.34 -5.64
C VAL A 112 -26.86 11.54 -6.18
N GLU A 113 -25.66 11.79 -5.68
CA GLU A 113 -24.44 11.13 -6.13
C GLU A 113 -23.60 10.70 -4.94
N ALA A 114 -22.91 9.57 -5.08
CA ALA A 114 -21.82 9.19 -4.19
C ALA A 114 -20.61 10.11 -4.39
N ILE A 115 -19.85 10.34 -3.33
CA ILE A 115 -18.64 11.14 -3.39
C ILE A 115 -17.46 10.18 -3.53
N LYS A 116 -16.81 10.17 -4.70
CA LYS A 116 -15.63 9.32 -4.95
C LYS A 116 -14.46 9.79 -4.10
N ILE A 117 -13.72 8.82 -3.54
CA ILE A 117 -12.53 9.04 -2.73
C ILE A 117 -11.62 7.81 -2.83
N ASN A 118 -10.31 8.01 -2.91
CA ASN A 118 -9.36 6.94 -2.67
C ASN A 118 -9.12 6.85 -1.16
N SER A 119 -9.58 5.75 -0.57
CA SER A 119 -9.45 5.50 0.87
C SER A 119 -8.10 4.86 1.17
N ALA A 120 -7.49 5.24 2.30
CA ALA A 120 -6.29 4.58 2.85
C ALA A 120 -6.64 3.33 3.69
N THR A 121 -7.91 3.20 4.10
CA THR A 121 -8.35 2.17 5.07
C THR A 121 -9.33 1.17 4.49
N SER A 122 -9.77 1.37 3.25
CA SER A 122 -10.85 0.56 2.65
C SER A 122 -10.78 0.59 1.13
N ASN A 123 -11.08 -0.52 0.50
CA ASN A 123 -11.21 -0.63 -0.96
C ASN A 123 -12.53 -0.04 -1.49
N ILE A 124 -13.35 0.57 -0.62
CA ILE A 124 -14.61 1.22 -1.03
C ILE A 124 -14.27 2.59 -1.61
N PRO A 125 -14.55 2.85 -2.90
CA PRO A 125 -14.10 4.06 -3.59
C PRO A 125 -15.04 5.26 -3.34
N TYR A 126 -15.73 5.27 -2.21
CA TYR A 126 -16.71 6.31 -1.88
C TYR A 126 -16.61 6.75 -0.42
N GLU A 127 -16.99 8.01 -0.16
CA GLU A 127 -17.32 8.47 1.18
C GLU A 127 -18.54 7.71 1.70
N LYS A 128 -18.41 7.14 2.90
CA LYS A 128 -19.34 6.15 3.48
C LYS A 128 -20.42 6.75 4.37
N SER A 129 -20.32 8.05 4.70
CA SER A 129 -21.16 8.71 5.71
C SER A 129 -22.18 9.67 5.13
N VAL A 130 -21.88 10.28 3.98
CA VAL A 130 -22.71 11.30 3.34
C VAL A 130 -22.77 11.14 1.82
N LEU A 131 -23.81 11.70 1.24
CA LEU A 131 -24.03 11.81 -0.20
C LEU A 131 -24.06 13.28 -0.59
N LYS A 132 -23.73 13.60 -1.82
CA LYS A 132 -23.98 14.94 -2.36
C LYS A 132 -25.30 14.97 -3.12
N TYR A 133 -26.05 16.07 -2.96
CA TYR A 133 -27.25 16.36 -3.71
C TYR A 133 -27.13 17.71 -4.41
N LYS A 134 -27.90 17.91 -5.46
CA LYS A 134 -27.91 19.14 -6.22
C LYS A 134 -29.26 19.86 -6.11
N GLU A 135 -29.21 21.16 -5.81
CA GLU A 135 -30.39 22.04 -5.77
C GLU A 135 -30.01 23.40 -6.35
N ASN A 136 -30.83 23.94 -7.26
CA ASN A 136 -30.63 25.23 -7.94
C ASN A 136 -29.22 25.37 -8.59
N GLY A 137 -28.66 24.25 -9.07
CA GLY A 137 -27.35 24.23 -9.72
C GLY A 137 -26.14 24.08 -8.77
N GLU A 138 -26.36 24.16 -7.46
CA GLU A 138 -25.33 24.04 -6.43
C GLU A 138 -25.42 22.70 -5.71
N TYR A 139 -24.31 22.25 -5.15
CA TYR A 139 -24.22 21.01 -4.35
C TYR A 139 -24.27 21.27 -2.84
N GLY A 140 -24.96 20.37 -2.14
CA GLY A 140 -25.01 20.24 -0.70
C GLY A 140 -24.74 18.79 -0.27
N LEU A 141 -24.87 18.51 1.02
CA LEU A 141 -24.70 17.18 1.61
C LEU A 141 -25.98 16.72 2.31
N ILE A 142 -26.27 15.43 2.15
CA ILE A 142 -27.33 14.72 2.88
C ILE A 142 -26.75 13.46 3.53
N ASP A 143 -27.36 13.01 4.62
CA ASP A 143 -27.10 11.68 5.17
C ASP A 143 -27.85 10.59 4.36
N PHE A 144 -27.65 9.33 4.69
CA PHE A 144 -28.29 8.20 4.02
C PHE A 144 -29.82 8.11 4.24
N ASN A 145 -30.36 8.87 5.19
CA ASN A 145 -31.80 9.00 5.42
C ASN A 145 -32.42 10.18 4.67
N GLY A 146 -31.59 10.98 3.98
CA GLY A 146 -32.02 12.16 3.24
C GLY A 146 -32.15 13.43 4.09
N ASN A 147 -31.62 13.44 5.31
CA ASN A 147 -31.57 14.67 6.10
C ASN A 147 -30.45 15.57 5.60
N ILE A 148 -30.74 16.87 5.48
CA ILE A 148 -29.76 17.86 5.04
C ILE A 148 -28.68 18.05 6.09
N VAL A 149 -27.44 17.65 5.76
CA VAL A 149 -26.22 17.90 6.54
C VAL A 149 -25.64 19.26 6.21
N LEU A 150 -25.64 19.62 4.92
CA LEU A 150 -25.18 20.91 4.41
C LEU A 150 -26.12 21.37 3.29
N LYS A 151 -26.73 22.56 3.45
CA LYS A 151 -27.53 23.15 2.35
C LYS A 151 -26.69 23.37 1.11
N ALA A 152 -27.29 23.18 -0.06
CA ALA A 152 -26.64 23.41 -1.35
C ALA A 152 -26.14 24.86 -1.45
N LYS A 153 -24.85 25.00 -1.72
CA LYS A 153 -24.17 26.30 -1.85
C LYS A 153 -22.83 26.26 -2.57
N TYR A 154 -22.33 25.06 -2.91
CA TYR A 154 -21.04 24.89 -3.58
C TYR A 154 -21.21 24.55 -5.06
N ASP A 155 -20.29 25.04 -5.88
CA ASP A 155 -20.25 24.71 -7.30
C ASP A 155 -19.85 23.25 -7.52
N GLU A 156 -18.96 22.71 -6.65
CA GLU A 156 -18.51 21.33 -6.65
C GLU A 156 -18.25 20.84 -5.23
N ILE A 157 -18.51 19.54 -4.99
CA ILE A 157 -18.09 18.79 -3.79
C ILE A 157 -17.46 17.49 -4.25
N ASN A 158 -16.21 17.24 -3.87
CA ASN A 158 -15.43 16.06 -4.22
C ASN A 158 -14.76 15.48 -2.96
N GLY A 159 -14.35 14.20 -3.03
CA GLY A 159 -13.51 13.60 -2.00
C GLY A 159 -12.10 14.18 -2.00
N LEU A 160 -11.43 14.08 -0.88
CA LEU A 160 -10.00 14.30 -0.76
C LEU A 160 -9.34 12.94 -0.53
N ASP A 161 -8.59 12.49 -1.52
CA ASP A 161 -7.91 11.20 -1.47
C ASP A 161 -7.04 11.07 -0.22
N TYR A 162 -7.11 9.91 0.43
CA TYR A 162 -6.38 9.56 1.66
C TYR A 162 -6.72 10.43 2.88
N ASN A 163 -7.76 11.25 2.81
CA ASN A 163 -8.23 12.12 3.89
C ASN A 163 -9.70 11.88 4.17
N GLU A 164 -10.03 10.69 4.63
CA GLU A 164 -11.40 10.31 4.96
C GLU A 164 -12.06 11.30 5.92
N GLY A 165 -13.33 11.59 5.64
CA GLY A 165 -14.10 12.56 6.42
C GLY A 165 -13.82 14.03 6.08
N LEU A 166 -12.94 14.32 5.11
CA LEU A 166 -12.71 15.66 4.55
C LEU A 166 -13.12 15.68 3.09
N LEU A 167 -13.72 16.81 2.67
CA LEU A 167 -14.23 17.01 1.33
C LEU A 167 -13.67 18.30 0.73
N LEU A 168 -13.24 18.22 -0.51
CA LEU A 168 -12.85 19.36 -1.31
C LEU A 168 -14.10 20.06 -1.83
N VAL A 169 -14.22 21.35 -1.58
CA VAL A 169 -15.32 22.18 -2.09
C VAL A 169 -14.82 23.30 -2.98
N LYS A 170 -15.59 23.63 -3.99
CA LYS A 170 -15.32 24.75 -4.89
C LYS A 170 -16.46 25.75 -4.85
N LYS A 171 -16.13 27.04 -4.77
CA LYS A 171 -17.07 28.13 -4.86
C LYS A 171 -16.39 29.34 -5.53
N ASN A 172 -17.05 29.91 -6.56
CA ASN A 172 -16.51 31.05 -7.31
C ASN A 172 -15.05 30.82 -7.74
N GLU A 173 -14.77 29.68 -8.38
CA GLU A 173 -13.46 29.25 -8.88
C GLU A 173 -12.38 29.08 -7.79
N LYS A 174 -12.73 29.09 -6.50
CA LYS A 174 -11.79 28.88 -5.40
C LYS A 174 -12.13 27.61 -4.62
N TYR A 175 -11.09 26.89 -4.25
CA TYR A 175 -11.19 25.68 -3.46
C TYR A 175 -11.07 25.96 -1.96
N GLY A 176 -11.82 25.18 -1.18
CA GLY A 176 -11.79 25.10 0.26
C GLY A 176 -11.94 23.64 0.71
N ILE A 177 -11.93 23.41 2.00
CA ILE A 177 -12.14 22.07 2.61
C ILE A 177 -13.23 22.19 3.67
N ILE A 178 -14.17 21.26 3.64
CA ILE A 178 -15.15 21.03 4.69
C ILE A 178 -14.99 19.61 5.24
N ASN A 179 -15.52 19.34 6.43
CA ASN A 179 -15.67 17.97 6.88
C ASN A 179 -17.05 17.40 6.46
N ILE A 180 -17.25 16.10 6.66
CA ILE A 180 -18.52 15.41 6.37
C ILE A 180 -19.73 15.95 7.12
N ASN A 181 -19.54 16.70 8.21
CA ASN A 181 -20.61 17.39 8.94
C ASN A 181 -20.91 18.79 8.36
N GLY A 182 -20.27 19.16 7.25
CA GLY A 182 -20.43 20.47 6.59
C GLY A 182 -19.69 21.62 7.27
N ALA A 183 -18.84 21.36 8.29
CA ALA A 183 -18.07 22.40 8.95
C ALA A 183 -16.84 22.78 8.11
N ILE A 184 -16.58 24.09 8.00
CA ILE A 184 -15.45 24.62 7.23
C ILE A 184 -14.14 24.36 7.96
N VAL A 185 -13.23 23.61 7.32
CA VAL A 185 -11.83 23.41 7.74
C VAL A 185 -10.93 24.44 7.09
N VAL A 186 -11.11 24.67 5.80
CA VAL A 186 -10.38 25.68 5.02
C VAL A 186 -11.39 26.46 4.19
N LYS A 187 -11.40 27.80 4.32
CA LYS A 187 -12.25 28.67 3.51
C LYS A 187 -11.82 28.62 2.05
N GLU A 188 -12.76 28.87 1.14
CA GLU A 188 -12.58 28.91 -0.31
C GLU A 188 -11.72 30.13 -0.70
N LYS A 189 -10.42 29.91 -0.92
CA LYS A 189 -9.45 30.98 -1.21
C LYS A 189 -8.25 30.53 -2.04
N TYR A 190 -8.13 29.24 -2.29
CA TYR A 190 -7.01 28.69 -3.04
C TYR A 190 -7.44 28.31 -4.46
N ASP A 191 -6.50 28.39 -5.39
CA ASP A 191 -6.72 27.96 -6.77
C ASP A 191 -6.45 26.45 -6.94
N ILE A 192 -5.66 25.87 -6.03
CA ILE A 192 -5.34 24.45 -5.97
C ILE A 192 -5.29 24.03 -4.50
N ILE A 193 -5.84 22.86 -4.20
CA ILE A 193 -5.60 22.13 -2.96
C ILE A 193 -5.35 20.66 -3.35
N GLN A 194 -4.23 20.12 -2.93
CA GLN A 194 -3.84 18.75 -3.15
C GLN A 194 -3.53 18.09 -1.81
N SER A 195 -4.05 16.89 -1.59
CA SER A 195 -3.63 16.06 -0.47
C SER A 195 -2.17 15.67 -0.64
N ASP A 196 -1.43 15.64 0.45
CA ASP A 196 -0.10 15.08 0.53
C ASP A 196 -0.09 13.68 1.16
N GLY A 197 -1.29 13.12 1.35
CA GLY A 197 -1.47 11.76 1.84
C GLY A 197 -0.77 10.77 0.92
N TYR A 198 0.07 9.93 1.50
CA TYR A 198 0.78 8.86 0.82
C TYR A 198 0.56 7.54 1.55
N TYR A 199 0.53 6.47 0.77
CA TYR A 199 0.38 5.10 1.27
C TYR A 199 1.69 4.57 1.81
N GLU A 200 1.76 4.19 3.07
CA GLU A 200 2.63 3.09 3.48
C GLU A 200 2.16 2.33 4.71
N GLU A 201 1.28 2.89 5.58
CA GLU A 201 0.70 2.14 6.70
C GLU A 201 -0.68 2.71 7.08
N GLU A 202 -1.60 1.85 7.53
CA GLU A 202 -2.98 2.14 7.96
C GLU A 202 -3.17 3.29 8.97
N ASN A 203 -2.10 3.84 9.53
CA ASN A 203 -2.16 4.85 10.58
C ASN A 203 -1.59 6.23 10.21
N ASP A 204 -0.98 6.41 9.04
CA ASP A 204 -0.28 7.66 8.67
C ASP A 204 -1.18 8.72 8.02
N TYR A 205 -2.36 8.35 7.50
CA TYR A 205 -3.30 9.29 6.89
C TYR A 205 -3.77 10.40 7.86
N LYS A 206 -3.76 10.16 9.18
CA LYS A 206 -4.16 11.16 10.20
C LYS A 206 -3.18 12.33 10.33
N LYS A 207 -2.00 12.23 9.73
CA LYS A 207 -0.92 13.24 9.79
C LYS A 207 -0.70 13.94 8.46
N SER A 208 -1.49 13.62 7.44
CA SER A 208 -1.43 14.28 6.15
C SER A 208 -1.83 15.74 6.24
N GLY A 209 -1.33 16.54 5.32
CA GLY A 209 -1.72 17.93 5.14
C GLY A 209 -2.07 18.21 3.70
N PHE A 210 -1.99 19.47 3.31
CA PHE A 210 -2.37 19.88 1.96
C PHE A 210 -1.36 20.85 1.39
N ILE A 211 -0.91 20.59 0.18
CA ILE A 211 -0.22 21.56 -0.66
C ILE A 211 -1.28 22.47 -1.26
N VAL A 212 -1.18 23.77 -0.99
CA VAL A 212 -2.16 24.76 -1.44
C VAL A 212 -1.51 25.76 -2.39
N GLY A 213 -2.15 26.01 -3.53
CA GLY A 213 -1.63 26.88 -4.57
C GLY A 213 -2.45 28.16 -4.74
N LYS A 214 -1.75 29.26 -5.03
CA LYS A 214 -2.35 30.52 -5.49
C LYS A 214 -1.76 30.91 -6.84
N ARG A 215 -2.61 31.30 -7.77
CA ARG A 215 -2.22 31.78 -9.09
C ARG A 215 -1.67 33.18 -8.97
N THR A 216 -0.55 33.44 -9.63
CA THR A 216 0.09 34.74 -9.78
C THR A 216 0.34 35.01 -11.26
N ASN A 217 0.82 36.21 -11.60
CA ASN A 217 1.18 36.58 -12.98
C ASN A 217 2.32 35.69 -13.55
N SER A 218 3.14 35.09 -12.67
CA SER A 218 4.30 34.25 -13.03
C SER A 218 4.04 32.75 -12.80
N GLY A 219 2.77 32.32 -12.71
CA GLY A 219 2.37 30.95 -12.44
C GLY A 219 1.91 30.72 -10.99
N TYR A 220 1.83 29.47 -10.59
CA TYR A 220 1.40 29.14 -9.23
C TYR A 220 2.52 29.38 -8.22
N ARG A 221 2.09 29.75 -7.00
CA ARG A 221 2.93 29.75 -5.81
C ARG A 221 2.27 28.87 -4.75
N TYR A 222 3.05 27.92 -4.27
CA TYR A 222 2.58 26.89 -3.35
C TYR A 222 2.91 27.25 -1.90
N GLY A 223 2.07 26.81 -1.01
CA GLY A 223 2.21 26.81 0.44
C GLY A 223 1.76 25.48 1.00
N TYR A 224 1.86 25.32 2.30
CA TYR A 224 1.44 24.09 2.98
C TYR A 224 0.57 24.41 4.19
N ILE A 225 -0.52 23.65 4.35
CA ILE A 225 -1.39 23.68 5.53
C ILE A 225 -1.50 22.26 6.10
N ASN A 226 -1.63 22.14 7.41
CA ASN A 226 -1.86 20.83 8.03
C ASN A 226 -3.32 20.36 7.89
N CYS A 227 -3.62 19.13 8.30
CA CYS A 227 -4.97 18.53 8.21
C CYS A 227 -6.06 19.33 8.95
N SER A 228 -5.70 20.18 9.91
CA SER A 228 -6.64 21.10 10.58
C SER A 228 -6.82 22.45 9.86
N GLY A 229 -6.21 22.63 8.68
CA GLY A 229 -6.27 23.86 7.90
C GLY A 229 -5.36 24.98 8.42
N LYS A 230 -4.49 24.69 9.41
CA LYS A 230 -3.53 25.67 9.93
C LYS A 230 -2.36 25.79 8.95
N LYS A 231 -2.02 27.05 8.61
CA LYS A 231 -0.89 27.36 7.75
C LYS A 231 0.44 26.93 8.41
N VAL A 232 1.26 26.20 7.64
CA VAL A 232 2.63 25.78 7.95
C VAL A 232 3.62 26.58 7.11
N LEU A 233 3.40 26.66 5.79
CA LEU A 233 4.21 27.47 4.88
C LEU A 233 3.33 28.43 4.08
N ASP A 234 3.84 29.63 3.80
CA ASP A 234 3.19 30.65 2.96
C ASP A 234 3.20 30.26 1.48
N ASN A 235 2.24 30.80 0.70
CA ASN A 235 2.18 30.61 -0.75
C ASN A 235 3.23 31.47 -1.48
N LYS A 236 4.48 31.04 -1.45
CA LYS A 236 5.60 31.74 -2.14
C LYS A 236 6.52 30.79 -2.91
N TYR A 237 6.42 29.49 -2.66
CA TYR A 237 7.33 28.50 -3.21
C TYR A 237 6.90 28.05 -4.62
N ASN A 238 7.90 27.68 -5.42
CA ASN A 238 7.67 27.11 -6.76
C ASN A 238 7.19 25.66 -6.68
N GLN A 239 7.69 24.92 -5.67
CA GLN A 239 7.38 23.53 -5.41
C GLN A 239 7.52 23.25 -3.92
N ILE A 240 6.75 22.30 -3.41
CA ILE A 240 6.86 21.79 -2.04
C ILE A 240 6.73 20.26 -2.13
N GLU A 241 7.64 19.57 -1.45
CA GLU A 241 7.63 18.12 -1.27
C GLU A 241 7.57 17.81 0.20
N ARG A 242 6.71 16.87 0.60
CA ARG A 242 6.68 16.36 1.95
C ARG A 242 7.61 15.16 2.06
N ILE A 243 8.47 15.17 3.09
CA ILE A 243 9.21 14.00 3.51
C ILE A 243 8.34 13.22 4.49
N GLN A 244 8.12 11.96 4.18
CA GLN A 244 7.41 11.06 5.09
C GLN A 244 8.22 10.81 6.35
N ASN A 245 7.52 10.70 7.47
CA ASN A 245 8.15 10.56 8.76
C ASN A 245 7.96 9.14 9.31
N ILE A 246 8.97 8.31 9.16
CA ILE A 246 8.99 6.93 9.71
C ILE A 246 9.02 6.94 11.25
N ASN A 247 9.54 8.00 11.88
CA ASN A 247 9.70 8.05 13.33
C ASN A 247 8.40 8.31 14.11
N LYS A 248 7.24 8.27 13.45
CA LYS A 248 5.90 8.41 14.07
C LYS A 248 5.75 9.66 14.95
N THR A 249 6.53 10.72 14.71
CA THR A 249 6.37 12.02 15.39
C THR A 249 5.30 12.84 14.69
N ASP A 250 4.75 13.86 15.38
CA ASP A 250 3.80 14.80 14.78
C ASP A 250 4.50 15.91 13.95
N ASP A 251 5.81 15.82 13.74
CA ASP A 251 6.57 16.79 12.97
C ASP A 251 6.29 16.65 11.46
N ILE A 252 6.16 17.79 10.81
CA ILE A 252 6.00 17.90 9.36
C ILE A 252 7.34 18.33 8.77
N TYR A 253 7.89 17.47 7.89
CA TYR A 253 9.14 17.74 7.18
C TYR A 253 8.85 18.07 5.72
N LEU A 254 9.37 19.22 5.24
CA LEU A 254 9.10 19.70 3.90
C LEU A 254 10.41 20.18 3.23
N VAL A 255 10.60 19.77 1.98
CA VAL A 255 11.55 20.43 1.07
C VAL A 255 10.76 21.43 0.24
N ALA A 256 11.17 22.69 0.23
CA ALA A 256 10.50 23.73 -0.52
C ALA A 256 11.49 24.46 -1.44
N PHE A 257 11.07 24.70 -2.69
CA PHE A 257 11.89 25.36 -3.69
C PHE A 257 11.44 26.83 -3.86
N GLU A 258 12.37 27.75 -3.68
CA GLU A 258 12.16 29.17 -3.90
C GLU A 258 13.23 29.70 -4.87
N ASN A 259 12.80 30.22 -6.02
CA ASN A 259 13.70 30.71 -7.09
C ASN A 259 14.74 29.68 -7.57
N GLY A 260 14.33 28.41 -7.69
CA GLY A 260 15.20 27.32 -8.14
C GLY A 260 16.20 26.83 -7.08
N ARG A 261 16.05 27.23 -5.83
CA ARG A 261 16.87 26.75 -4.71
C ARG A 261 16.01 26.05 -3.66
N ALA A 262 16.49 24.88 -3.22
CA ALA A 262 15.86 24.06 -2.21
C ALA A 262 16.20 24.54 -0.79
N GLY A 263 15.23 24.48 0.09
CA GLY A 263 15.36 24.68 1.53
C GLY A 263 14.57 23.62 2.29
N PHE A 264 14.97 23.29 3.50
CA PHE A 264 14.32 22.28 4.32
C PHE A 264 13.65 22.89 5.56
N TYR A 265 12.46 22.40 5.84
CA TYR A 265 11.60 22.87 6.93
C TYR A 265 11.21 21.71 7.85
N LYS A 266 11.30 21.97 9.15
CA LYS A 266 10.69 21.17 10.19
C LYS A 266 9.52 21.97 10.75
N ASN A 267 8.28 21.52 10.48
CA ASN A 267 7.08 22.31 10.74
C ASN A 267 7.14 23.67 9.99
N ASN A 268 7.03 24.77 10.70
CA ASN A 268 7.14 26.12 10.13
C ASN A 268 8.55 26.73 10.25
N LYS A 269 9.52 26.01 10.83
CA LYS A 269 10.89 26.47 11.03
C LYS A 269 11.73 26.13 9.79
N ASN A 270 12.34 27.14 9.17
CA ASN A 270 13.36 26.92 8.15
C ASN A 270 14.64 26.42 8.84
N VAL A 271 14.97 25.15 8.62
CA VAL A 271 16.14 24.47 9.20
C VAL A 271 17.34 24.63 8.27
N ILE A 272 17.14 24.43 6.96
CA ILE A 272 18.16 24.64 5.93
C ILE A 272 17.66 25.72 4.97
N LYS A 273 18.46 26.77 4.78
CA LYS A 273 18.13 27.89 3.91
C LYS A 273 18.11 27.47 2.43
N HIS A 274 17.47 28.28 1.58
CA HIS A 274 17.38 28.06 0.13
C HIS A 274 18.70 28.39 -0.59
N ASP A 275 19.75 27.65 -0.27
CA ASP A 275 21.10 27.82 -0.84
C ASP A 275 21.52 26.64 -1.74
N TYR A 276 20.71 25.58 -1.78
CA TYR A 276 21.02 24.30 -2.40
C TYR A 276 20.28 24.13 -3.73
N GLU A 277 20.87 23.38 -4.65
CA GLU A 277 20.26 23.01 -5.93
C GLU A 277 19.17 21.96 -5.71
N ASP A 278 19.44 21.02 -4.81
CA ASP A 278 18.52 19.97 -4.41
C ASP A 278 18.78 19.54 -2.96
N ILE A 279 17.78 18.95 -2.33
CA ILE A 279 17.84 18.32 -1.02
C ILE A 279 17.12 16.97 -1.11
N GLY A 280 17.91 15.90 -1.27
CA GLY A 280 17.44 14.52 -1.10
C GLY A 280 17.37 14.14 0.37
N TYR A 281 16.83 12.95 0.66
CA TYR A 281 16.75 12.46 2.05
C TYR A 281 16.86 10.94 2.13
N ASP A 282 17.39 10.48 3.25
CA ASP A 282 17.32 9.08 3.68
C ASP A 282 16.56 9.03 5.00
N ILE A 283 15.40 8.37 4.96
CA ILE A 283 14.48 8.30 6.09
C ILE A 283 15.02 7.38 7.18
N ASN A 284 15.70 6.29 6.83
CA ASN A 284 16.19 5.30 7.77
C ASN A 284 17.26 5.89 8.72
N ASN A 285 18.06 6.78 8.19
CA ASN A 285 19.08 7.49 8.96
C ASN A 285 18.64 8.88 9.43
N ASN A 286 17.45 9.36 9.06
CA ASN A 286 16.98 10.74 9.31
C ASN A 286 18.01 11.78 8.83
N CYS A 287 18.50 11.64 7.62
CA CYS A 287 19.48 12.56 7.07
C CYS A 287 19.07 13.13 5.73
N LEU A 288 19.64 14.30 5.44
CA LEU A 288 19.47 15.04 4.22
C LEU A 288 20.73 14.95 3.37
N ILE A 289 20.55 14.71 2.06
CA ILE A 289 21.61 14.77 1.06
C ILE A 289 21.52 16.16 0.41
N LEU A 290 22.47 17.02 0.73
CA LEU A 290 22.51 18.39 0.24
C LEU A 290 23.33 18.47 -1.03
N GLN A 291 22.77 19.06 -2.09
CA GLN A 291 23.48 19.29 -3.35
C GLN A 291 23.72 20.78 -3.60
N LYS A 292 24.97 21.17 -3.81
CA LYS A 292 25.38 22.52 -4.14
C LYS A 292 26.60 22.52 -5.04
N ASP A 293 26.58 23.34 -6.11
CA ASP A 293 27.65 23.44 -7.11
C ASP A 293 28.08 22.07 -7.65
N SER A 294 27.07 21.21 -7.93
CA SER A 294 27.23 19.81 -8.37
C SER A 294 28.01 18.91 -7.39
N LYS A 295 28.12 19.32 -6.13
CA LYS A 295 28.71 18.52 -5.05
C LYS A 295 27.65 18.18 -4.01
N GLN A 296 27.86 17.04 -3.35
CA GLN A 296 26.98 16.51 -2.32
C GLN A 296 27.64 16.49 -0.96
N GLY A 297 26.83 16.61 0.07
CA GLY A 297 27.17 16.46 1.48
C GLY A 297 25.98 15.94 2.28
N ILE A 298 26.14 15.67 3.56
CA ILE A 298 25.09 15.14 4.44
C ILE A 298 24.86 16.11 5.60
N ALA A 299 23.57 16.34 5.91
CA ALA A 299 23.14 17.00 7.14
C ALA A 299 22.12 16.12 7.89
N ASP A 300 21.97 16.36 9.20
CA ASP A 300 20.83 15.80 9.95
C ASP A 300 19.55 16.63 9.76
N PHE A 301 18.42 16.17 10.26
CA PHE A 301 17.13 16.88 10.18
C PHE A 301 17.08 18.14 11.09
N GLU A 302 18.06 18.36 11.93
CA GLU A 302 18.29 19.59 12.69
C GLU A 302 19.12 20.62 11.92
N GLY A 303 19.69 20.23 10.76
CA GLY A 303 20.48 21.07 9.86
C GLY A 303 21.98 21.11 10.16
N ASN A 304 22.46 20.23 11.04
CA ASN A 304 23.89 20.12 11.29
C ASN A 304 24.58 19.36 10.16
N ILE A 305 25.63 19.93 9.59
CA ILE A 305 26.44 19.26 8.57
C ILE A 305 27.22 18.11 9.21
N ILE A 306 27.03 16.91 8.70
CA ILE A 306 27.72 15.68 9.13
C ILE A 306 28.89 15.38 8.20
N ILE A 307 28.67 15.55 6.90
CA ILE A 307 29.68 15.39 5.86
C ILE A 307 29.65 16.66 4.99
N ASP A 308 30.81 17.29 4.84
CA ASP A 308 30.94 18.53 4.06
C ASP A 308 30.56 18.33 2.58
N ILE A 309 30.04 19.40 1.98
CA ILE A 309 29.61 19.39 0.58
C ILE A 309 30.83 19.50 -0.33
N GLN A 310 31.40 18.36 -0.67
CA GLN A 310 32.62 18.29 -1.48
C GLN A 310 32.70 17.03 -2.38
N TYR A 311 31.73 16.12 -2.25
CA TYR A 311 31.73 14.83 -2.95
C TYR A 311 30.94 14.94 -4.26
N ASP A 312 31.38 14.18 -5.26
CA ASP A 312 30.71 14.12 -6.55
C ASP A 312 29.40 13.31 -6.47
N ASN A 313 29.41 12.26 -5.64
CA ASN A 313 28.26 11.44 -5.39
C ASN A 313 28.31 10.83 -3.98
N ILE A 314 27.13 10.66 -3.39
CA ILE A 314 26.96 10.02 -2.10
C ILE A 314 25.93 8.89 -2.24
N PHE A 315 26.33 7.68 -1.86
CA PHE A 315 25.46 6.52 -1.80
C PHE A 315 25.38 6.00 -0.35
N ILE A 316 24.14 5.76 0.12
CA ILE A 316 23.88 5.30 1.49
C ILE A 316 23.46 3.82 1.43
N SER A 317 24.12 2.99 2.25
CA SER A 317 23.76 1.59 2.47
C SER A 317 23.60 1.33 3.96
N GLY A 318 22.34 1.32 4.43
CA GLY A 318 22.03 1.31 5.84
C GLY A 318 22.68 2.49 6.57
N LYS A 319 23.48 2.21 7.59
CA LYS A 319 24.21 3.26 8.32
C LYS A 319 25.53 3.71 7.66
N TYR A 320 25.93 3.12 6.55
CA TYR A 320 27.19 3.46 5.89
C TYR A 320 26.97 4.40 4.73
N ILE A 321 27.81 5.43 4.67
CA ILE A 321 27.82 6.44 3.62
C ILE A 321 29.08 6.24 2.78
N ASN A 322 28.90 5.97 1.50
CA ASN A 322 29.95 5.88 0.50
C ASN A 322 30.00 7.22 -0.24
N ALA A 323 31.02 8.01 0.03
CA ALA A 323 31.19 9.39 -0.48
C ALA A 323 32.31 9.43 -1.52
N GLN A 324 31.95 9.59 -2.79
CA GLN A 324 32.86 9.58 -3.94
C GLN A 324 33.41 10.99 -4.22
N LYS A 325 34.73 11.08 -4.41
CA LYS A 325 35.43 12.31 -4.85
C LYS A 325 36.47 11.95 -5.91
N GLY A 326 36.16 12.20 -7.17
CA GLY A 326 36.95 11.68 -8.29
C GLY A 326 36.97 10.16 -8.27
N ASP A 327 38.17 9.58 -8.36
CA ASP A 327 38.36 8.12 -8.28
C ASP A 327 38.43 7.60 -6.84
N ASN A 328 38.36 8.48 -5.84
CA ASN A 328 38.46 8.08 -4.44
C ASN A 328 37.07 8.01 -3.80
N VAL A 329 36.88 6.99 -2.94
CA VAL A 329 35.69 6.86 -2.12
C VAL A 329 36.10 6.87 -0.64
N GLU A 330 35.41 7.65 0.13
CA GLU A 330 35.51 7.68 1.59
C GLU A 330 34.26 7.04 2.19
N ILE A 331 34.45 6.17 3.17
CA ILE A 331 33.36 5.46 3.83
C ILE A 331 33.17 6.07 5.22
N TYR A 332 31.93 6.39 5.57
CA TYR A 332 31.56 6.92 6.87
C TYR A 332 30.53 6.02 7.55
N ASP A 333 30.66 5.84 8.85
CA ASP A 333 29.57 5.29 9.68
C ASP A 333 28.72 6.46 10.19
N TYR A 334 27.46 6.52 9.74
CA TYR A 334 26.54 7.61 10.12
C TYR A 334 26.27 7.65 11.63
N THR A 335 26.23 6.49 12.30
CA THR A 335 25.94 6.40 13.74
C THR A 335 27.03 7.05 14.58
N THR A 336 28.29 6.80 14.25
CA THR A 336 29.46 7.37 14.94
C THR A 336 29.89 8.71 14.35
N LYS A 337 29.40 9.06 13.15
CA LYS A 337 29.82 10.23 12.35
C LYS A 337 31.31 10.22 12.00
N GLN A 338 31.92 9.05 11.98
CA GLN A 338 33.36 8.88 11.75
C GLN A 338 33.64 8.22 10.41
N LYS A 339 34.76 8.65 9.80
CA LYS A 339 35.33 8.00 8.63
C LYS A 339 35.91 6.64 9.01
N MET A 340 35.56 5.62 8.25
CA MET A 340 36.15 4.29 8.36
C MET A 340 37.47 4.23 7.60
N ASN A 341 38.47 3.61 8.21
CA ASN A 341 39.79 3.47 7.59
C ASN A 341 39.88 2.12 6.84
N LEU A 342 39.28 2.06 5.64
CA LEU A 342 39.25 0.88 4.81
C LEU A 342 40.14 1.09 3.58
N GLU A 343 41.29 0.40 3.56
CA GLU A 343 42.21 0.47 2.44
C GLU A 343 41.68 -0.30 1.22
N ASN A 344 41.86 0.26 0.02
CA ASN A 344 41.47 -0.34 -1.26
C ASN A 344 39.96 -0.61 -1.43
N VAL A 345 39.09 0.01 -0.63
CA VAL A 345 37.61 -0.16 -0.72
C VAL A 345 37.00 1.03 -1.45
N ILE A 346 36.05 0.73 -2.35
CA ILE A 346 35.26 1.73 -3.08
C ILE A 346 33.78 1.75 -2.69
N SER A 347 33.31 0.73 -1.98
CA SER A 347 31.94 0.69 -1.47
C SER A 347 31.78 -0.31 -0.35
N VAL A 348 30.83 -0.07 0.54
CA VAL A 348 30.39 -1.04 1.53
C VAL A 348 28.86 -1.18 1.50
N ASN A 349 28.41 -2.40 1.70
CA ASN A 349 27.00 -2.73 1.82
C ASN A 349 26.69 -3.26 3.23
N GLN A 350 25.72 -2.64 3.89
CA GLN A 350 25.27 -3.10 5.20
C GLN A 350 24.53 -4.44 5.08
N ILE A 351 24.77 -5.32 6.04
CA ILE A 351 23.95 -6.50 6.29
C ILE A 351 23.10 -6.20 7.52
N LEU A 352 21.77 -6.24 7.35
CA LEU A 352 20.83 -5.99 8.45
C LEU A 352 21.01 -7.04 9.56
N ASN A 353 21.00 -6.56 10.80
CA ASN A 353 21.14 -7.40 12.00
C ASN A 353 22.44 -8.23 12.06
N SER A 354 23.49 -7.80 11.38
CA SER A 354 24.80 -8.44 11.38
C SER A 354 25.92 -7.45 11.76
N ASN A 355 26.98 -7.96 12.37
CA ASN A 355 28.21 -7.19 12.61
C ASN A 355 29.14 -7.18 11.38
N TYR A 356 28.78 -7.89 10.33
CA TYR A 356 29.55 -7.97 9.10
C TYR A 356 28.98 -7.02 8.05
N ILE A 357 29.87 -6.53 7.18
CA ILE A 357 29.52 -5.80 5.97
C ILE A 357 30.24 -6.44 4.78
N ILE A 358 29.67 -6.24 3.60
CA ILE A 358 30.32 -6.61 2.35
C ILE A 358 31.04 -5.37 1.80
N ALA A 359 32.35 -5.42 1.74
CA ALA A 359 33.19 -4.39 1.12
C ALA A 359 33.50 -4.76 -0.34
N ILE A 360 33.45 -3.77 -1.23
CA ILE A 360 33.82 -3.89 -2.62
C ILE A 360 35.14 -3.14 -2.82
N THR A 361 36.16 -3.84 -3.34
CA THR A 361 37.49 -3.29 -3.58
C THR A 361 37.58 -2.57 -4.94
N ARG A 362 38.68 -1.81 -5.16
CA ARG A 362 38.96 -1.14 -6.44
C ARG A 362 39.11 -2.12 -7.62
N ASP A 363 39.50 -3.36 -7.33
CA ASP A 363 39.61 -4.43 -8.33
C ASP A 363 38.29 -5.16 -8.55
N GLU A 364 37.16 -4.56 -8.12
CA GLU A 364 35.80 -5.10 -8.23
C GLU A 364 35.64 -6.46 -7.57
N LYS A 365 36.43 -6.72 -6.51
CA LYS A 365 36.31 -7.92 -5.67
C LYS A 365 35.54 -7.61 -4.40
N TYR A 366 34.97 -8.64 -3.84
CA TYR A 366 34.13 -8.57 -2.63
C TYR A 366 34.85 -9.20 -1.45
N LYS A 367 34.76 -8.55 -0.27
CA LYS A 367 35.34 -9.04 0.99
C LYS A 367 34.33 -8.90 2.13
N ILE A 368 34.43 -9.80 3.10
CA ILE A 368 33.72 -9.66 4.37
C ILE A 368 34.55 -8.80 5.30
N TYR A 369 33.95 -7.79 5.91
CA TYR A 369 34.58 -6.98 6.96
C TYR A 369 33.81 -7.12 8.28
N ASP A 370 34.53 -7.40 9.34
CA ASP A 370 34.01 -7.56 10.70
C ASP A 370 34.12 -6.22 11.44
N ASN A 371 32.99 -5.58 11.67
CA ASN A 371 32.94 -4.28 12.36
C ASN A 371 33.28 -4.34 13.84
N LEU A 372 33.14 -5.50 14.50
CA LEU A 372 33.49 -5.64 15.92
C LEU A 372 35.01 -5.67 16.12
N ASN A 373 35.69 -6.40 15.24
CA ASN A 373 37.12 -6.59 15.32
C ASN A 373 37.92 -5.61 14.44
N ASN A 374 37.22 -4.83 13.60
CA ASN A 374 37.80 -3.90 12.64
C ASN A 374 38.80 -4.56 11.68
N GLU A 375 38.45 -5.71 11.13
CA GLU A 375 39.32 -6.48 10.26
C GLU A 375 38.59 -7.13 9.09
N PHE A 376 39.31 -7.35 7.98
CA PHE A 376 38.83 -8.16 6.88
C PHE A 376 38.93 -9.65 7.22
N LYS A 377 37.87 -10.41 6.88
CA LYS A 377 37.83 -11.87 6.99
C LYS A 377 38.07 -12.52 5.65
N GLY A 378 38.87 -13.58 5.66
CA GLY A 378 39.05 -14.45 4.50
C GLY A 378 39.72 -13.79 3.29
N LYS A 379 39.42 -14.34 2.12
CA LYS A 379 39.95 -13.91 0.83
C LYS A 379 38.97 -13.02 0.05
N GLU A 380 39.39 -12.57 -1.11
CA GLU A 380 38.56 -11.85 -2.07
C GLU A 380 37.77 -12.82 -2.97
N TYR A 381 36.56 -12.40 -3.33
CA TYR A 381 35.63 -13.13 -4.17
C TYR A 381 35.20 -12.30 -5.39
N ASP A 382 34.80 -12.97 -6.47
CA ASP A 382 34.19 -12.31 -7.62
C ASP A 382 32.79 -11.77 -7.31
N TYR A 383 32.12 -12.37 -6.31
CA TYR A 383 30.79 -11.97 -5.83
C TYR A 383 30.59 -12.48 -4.42
N LEU A 384 29.91 -11.69 -3.58
CA LEU A 384 29.43 -12.06 -2.26
C LEU A 384 28.01 -11.52 -2.06
N GLU A 385 27.15 -12.35 -1.52
CA GLU A 385 25.81 -11.97 -1.07
C GLU A 385 25.52 -12.62 0.29
N TYR A 386 25.02 -11.83 1.23
CA TYR A 386 24.61 -12.36 2.54
C TYR A 386 23.42 -13.29 2.38
N LEU A 387 23.50 -14.47 2.97
CA LEU A 387 22.44 -15.46 2.93
C LEU A 387 21.54 -15.36 4.18
N TYR A 388 22.02 -15.81 5.33
CA TYR A 388 21.41 -15.72 6.67
C TYR A 388 22.41 -16.29 7.71
N ASP A 389 22.20 -16.01 9.00
CA ASP A 389 22.97 -16.59 10.10
C ASP A 389 24.51 -16.54 9.88
N ASP A 390 25.02 -15.43 9.32
CA ASP A 390 26.44 -15.22 8.98
C ASP A 390 27.01 -16.17 7.91
N TYR A 391 26.15 -16.69 7.02
CA TYR A 391 26.55 -17.41 5.79
C TYR A 391 26.39 -16.52 4.57
N PHE A 392 27.21 -16.82 3.55
CA PHE A 392 27.28 -16.03 2.32
C PHE A 392 27.29 -16.93 1.10
N ILE A 393 26.59 -16.52 0.06
CA ILE A 393 26.77 -17.00 -1.30
C ILE A 393 28.03 -16.30 -1.84
N ALA A 394 29.00 -17.06 -2.27
CA ALA A 394 30.26 -16.55 -2.84
C ALA A 394 30.49 -17.09 -4.24
N SER A 395 31.11 -16.28 -5.12
CA SER A 395 31.59 -16.75 -6.42
C SER A 395 33.10 -16.61 -6.51
N ASN A 396 33.72 -17.61 -7.12
CA ASN A 396 35.14 -17.63 -7.43
C ASN A 396 35.39 -18.31 -8.77
N ASN A 397 36.06 -17.63 -9.69
CA ASN A 397 36.32 -18.10 -11.05
C ASN A 397 35.02 -18.56 -11.80
N GLY A 398 33.94 -17.76 -11.64
CA GLY A 398 32.67 -18.01 -12.31
C GLY A 398 31.87 -19.19 -11.74
N LYS A 399 32.28 -19.75 -10.60
CA LYS A 399 31.51 -20.78 -9.88
C LYS A 399 31.09 -20.31 -8.50
N TYR A 400 29.86 -20.66 -8.15
CA TYR A 400 29.23 -20.30 -6.89
C TYR A 400 29.33 -21.42 -5.86
N GLY A 401 29.50 -21.03 -4.61
CA GLY A 401 29.50 -21.87 -3.42
C GLY A 401 28.89 -21.12 -2.23
N ILE A 402 28.92 -21.72 -1.05
CA ILE A 402 28.50 -21.11 0.21
C ILE A 402 29.67 -21.14 1.18
N ILE A 403 29.90 -20.02 1.85
CA ILE A 403 30.92 -19.87 2.90
C ILE A 403 30.27 -19.34 4.19
N ASP A 404 30.95 -19.53 5.33
CA ASP A 404 30.61 -18.84 6.57
C ASP A 404 31.37 -17.50 6.72
N LYS A 405 31.09 -16.78 7.77
CA LYS A 405 31.74 -15.51 8.14
C LYS A 405 33.27 -15.59 8.35
N ASN A 406 33.81 -16.79 8.60
CA ASN A 406 35.24 -17.03 8.80
C ASN A 406 35.91 -17.53 7.51
N ASP A 407 35.25 -17.47 6.37
CA ASP A 407 35.71 -17.99 5.09
C ASP A 407 35.79 -19.52 5.04
N THR A 408 35.10 -20.23 5.93
CA THR A 408 35.01 -21.68 5.90
C THR A 408 34.04 -22.09 4.77
N LYS A 409 34.52 -22.97 3.89
CA LYS A 409 33.71 -23.47 2.80
C LYS A 409 32.63 -24.44 3.32
N ILE A 410 31.36 -24.08 3.10
CA ILE A 410 30.18 -24.88 3.45
C ILE A 410 29.69 -25.67 2.23
N GLN A 411 29.63 -25.01 1.04
CA GLN A 411 29.35 -25.67 -0.24
C GLN A 411 30.50 -25.41 -1.21
N ASP A 412 30.87 -26.45 -1.98
CA ASP A 412 31.90 -26.36 -3.01
C ASP A 412 31.52 -25.37 -4.12
N PHE A 413 32.52 -24.68 -4.64
CA PHE A 413 32.42 -23.78 -5.79
C PHE A 413 32.26 -24.58 -7.08
N LYS A 414 31.08 -25.11 -7.34
CA LYS A 414 30.78 -25.96 -8.50
C LYS A 414 29.53 -25.56 -9.27
N TYR A 415 28.67 -24.77 -8.68
CA TYR A 415 27.41 -24.34 -9.28
C TYR A 415 27.64 -23.16 -10.24
N ASP A 416 26.86 -23.10 -11.32
CA ASP A 416 26.86 -21.96 -12.23
C ASP A 416 26.09 -20.77 -11.66
N VAL A 417 25.07 -21.06 -10.81
CA VAL A 417 24.25 -20.05 -10.14
C VAL A 417 23.80 -20.60 -8.79
N ILE A 418 23.82 -19.76 -7.76
CA ILE A 418 23.09 -19.98 -6.49
C ILE A 418 22.21 -18.76 -6.25
N ARG A 419 20.92 -18.97 -5.90
CA ARG A 419 19.96 -17.91 -5.60
C ARG A 419 19.15 -18.25 -4.36
N LYS A 420 18.79 -17.25 -3.57
CA LYS A 420 17.81 -17.39 -2.48
C LYS A 420 16.44 -17.70 -3.06
N ILE A 421 15.64 -18.44 -2.31
CA ILE A 421 14.23 -18.67 -2.62
C ILE A 421 13.40 -17.84 -1.62
N GLY A 422 12.98 -16.64 -2.03
CA GLY A 422 12.26 -15.72 -1.16
C GLY A 422 13.00 -15.45 0.16
N ASP A 423 12.26 -15.29 1.24
CA ASP A 423 12.79 -15.09 2.60
C ASP A 423 13.06 -16.41 3.34
N THR A 424 13.20 -17.51 2.63
CA THR A 424 13.45 -18.83 3.21
C THR A 424 14.94 -19.11 3.44
N LYS A 425 15.25 -20.14 4.21
CA LYS A 425 16.63 -20.66 4.37
C LYS A 425 17.08 -21.55 3.21
N ILE A 426 16.26 -21.69 2.16
CA ILE A 426 16.54 -22.57 1.03
C ILE A 426 17.15 -21.78 -0.10
N VAL A 427 18.15 -22.34 -0.73
CA VAL A 427 18.75 -21.82 -1.97
C VAL A 427 18.55 -22.78 -3.12
N GLN A 428 18.35 -22.22 -4.30
CA GLN A 428 18.42 -22.91 -5.57
C GLN A 428 19.86 -22.85 -6.08
N ALA A 429 20.48 -23.99 -6.33
CA ALA A 429 21.84 -24.13 -6.86
C ALA A 429 21.81 -24.91 -8.17
N SER A 430 22.15 -24.27 -9.29
CA SER A 430 21.99 -24.83 -10.64
C SER A 430 23.32 -25.12 -11.32
N ILE A 431 23.37 -26.26 -12.04
CA ILE A 431 24.43 -26.63 -12.98
C ILE A 431 23.83 -26.62 -14.39
N ILE A 432 24.07 -25.55 -15.13
CA ILE A 432 23.39 -25.28 -16.41
C ILE A 432 23.65 -26.36 -17.46
N LYS A 433 24.89 -26.82 -17.60
CA LYS A 433 25.24 -27.85 -18.57
C LYS A 433 24.54 -29.19 -18.36
N GLU A 434 24.11 -29.45 -17.12
CA GLU A 434 23.42 -30.69 -16.73
C GLU A 434 21.91 -30.51 -16.67
N ASN A 435 21.39 -29.30 -16.88
CA ASN A 435 20.00 -28.90 -16.60
C ASN A 435 19.53 -29.32 -15.20
N LYS A 436 20.46 -29.25 -14.26
CA LYS A 436 20.27 -29.77 -12.91
C LYS A 436 20.15 -28.65 -11.91
N THR A 437 19.14 -28.75 -11.04
CA THR A 437 18.92 -27.87 -9.91
C THR A 437 18.93 -28.67 -8.62
N ASP A 438 19.80 -28.27 -7.71
CA ASP A 438 19.83 -28.75 -6.32
C ASP A 438 19.13 -27.70 -5.43
N LEU A 439 18.29 -28.14 -4.51
CA LEU A 439 17.83 -27.34 -3.40
C LEU A 439 18.66 -27.66 -2.18
N LEU A 440 19.16 -26.60 -1.54
CA LEU A 440 20.09 -26.72 -0.42
C LEU A 440 19.60 -25.89 0.77
N VAL A 441 19.83 -26.40 1.97
CA VAL A 441 19.92 -25.63 3.22
C VAL A 441 21.34 -25.78 3.71
N LEU A 442 22.18 -24.76 3.53
CA LEU A 442 23.63 -24.78 3.76
C LEU A 442 24.31 -25.95 3.04
N ASP A 443 24.91 -26.90 3.78
CA ASP A 443 25.56 -28.11 3.28
C ASP A 443 24.58 -29.25 2.95
N LYS A 444 23.36 -29.17 3.49
CA LYS A 444 22.34 -30.21 3.31
C LYS A 444 21.62 -30.06 1.97
N LYS A 445 21.79 -31.05 1.09
CA LYS A 445 20.96 -31.16 -0.10
C LYS A 445 19.61 -31.76 0.24
N ILE A 446 18.55 -30.99 -0.04
CA ILE A 446 17.16 -31.43 0.13
C ILE A 446 16.74 -32.29 -1.05
N LEU A 447 16.97 -31.81 -2.25
CA LEU A 447 16.46 -32.36 -3.48
C LEU A 447 17.37 -32.03 -4.67
N SER A 448 17.35 -32.89 -5.69
CA SER A 448 18.05 -32.68 -6.95
C SER A 448 17.11 -33.04 -8.10
N ILE A 449 16.77 -32.08 -8.94
CA ILE A 449 15.82 -32.25 -10.04
C ILE A 449 16.41 -31.69 -11.33
N LYS A 450 16.11 -32.36 -12.47
CA LYS A 450 16.40 -31.85 -13.80
C LYS A 450 15.19 -31.08 -14.34
N ASN A 451 15.46 -30.02 -15.11
CA ASN A 451 14.44 -29.17 -15.73
C ASN A 451 13.38 -28.67 -14.70
N ALA A 452 13.85 -28.21 -13.54
CA ALA A 452 12.97 -27.82 -12.44
C ALA A 452 12.47 -26.38 -12.60
N GLU A 453 11.18 -26.20 -12.47
CA GLU A 453 10.53 -24.91 -12.22
C GLU A 453 10.18 -24.80 -10.75
N ILE A 454 10.36 -23.61 -10.17
CA ILE A 454 10.16 -23.35 -8.74
C ILE A 454 9.11 -22.25 -8.58
N TYR A 455 8.09 -22.54 -7.77
CA TYR A 455 7.02 -21.62 -7.42
C TYR A 455 6.95 -21.44 -5.90
N ILE A 456 6.90 -20.21 -5.43
CA ILE A 456 6.75 -19.90 -4.01
C ILE A 456 5.26 -19.68 -3.75
N LYS A 457 4.74 -20.30 -2.69
CA LYS A 457 3.42 -20.08 -2.13
C LYS A 457 3.55 -19.51 -0.72
N ASP A 458 2.44 -19.11 -0.10
CA ASP A 458 2.45 -18.39 1.18
C ASP A 458 3.21 -19.11 2.30
N ASP A 459 3.20 -20.45 2.32
CA ASP A 459 3.77 -21.29 3.38
C ASP A 459 4.61 -22.47 2.89
N TYR A 460 4.80 -22.64 1.57
CA TYR A 460 5.60 -23.72 0.98
C TYR A 460 6.12 -23.40 -0.42
N ILE A 461 7.05 -24.22 -0.89
CA ILE A 461 7.66 -24.15 -2.22
C ILE A 461 7.18 -25.34 -3.04
N ILE A 462 6.77 -25.09 -4.28
CA ILE A 462 6.48 -26.11 -5.28
C ILE A 462 7.67 -26.23 -6.20
N ILE A 463 8.13 -27.46 -6.42
CA ILE A 463 9.12 -27.77 -7.46
C ILE A 463 8.49 -28.72 -8.43
N GLN A 464 8.50 -28.34 -9.67
CA GLN A 464 7.88 -29.09 -10.75
C GLN A 464 8.88 -29.32 -11.88
N SER A 465 8.91 -30.55 -12.39
CA SER A 465 9.58 -30.95 -13.64
C SER A 465 8.57 -31.66 -14.54
N ASP A 466 9.01 -32.06 -15.73
CA ASP A 466 8.17 -32.84 -16.66
C ASP A 466 7.66 -34.17 -16.04
N SER A 467 8.40 -34.73 -15.09
CA SER A 467 8.15 -36.07 -14.54
C SER A 467 7.68 -36.11 -13.09
N GLU A 468 7.90 -35.04 -12.32
CA GLU A 468 7.57 -35.02 -10.90
C GLU A 468 7.24 -33.62 -10.37
N LYS A 469 6.41 -33.58 -9.32
CA LYS A 469 6.08 -32.38 -8.56
C LYS A 469 6.32 -32.66 -7.08
N LYS A 470 7.07 -31.79 -6.41
CA LYS A 470 7.40 -31.89 -4.99
C LYS A 470 6.98 -30.62 -4.26
N TYR A 471 6.63 -30.77 -3.01
CA TYR A 471 6.29 -29.69 -2.11
C TYR A 471 7.30 -29.67 -0.97
N ILE A 472 7.77 -28.47 -0.61
CA ILE A 472 8.84 -28.31 0.38
C ILE A 472 8.44 -27.16 1.31
N SER A 473 8.53 -27.41 2.63
CA SER A 473 8.34 -26.36 3.63
C SER A 473 9.45 -25.30 3.54
N PHE A 474 9.22 -24.13 4.07
CA PHE A 474 10.26 -23.08 4.15
C PHE A 474 11.47 -23.47 5.02
N THR A 475 11.36 -24.54 5.80
CA THR A 475 12.45 -25.13 6.58
C THR A 475 13.24 -26.20 5.83
N GLY A 476 12.77 -26.61 4.64
CA GLY A 476 13.43 -27.60 3.78
C GLY A 476 12.95 -29.04 3.97
N ASP A 477 11.80 -29.25 4.64
CA ASP A 477 11.22 -30.57 4.76
C ASP A 477 10.38 -30.88 3.53
N ILE A 478 10.56 -32.09 2.96
CA ILE A 478 9.70 -32.57 1.88
C ILE A 478 8.33 -32.86 2.49
N LEU A 479 7.32 -32.17 1.98
CA LEU A 479 5.95 -32.31 2.43
C LEU A 479 5.26 -33.41 1.63
N GLU A 480 4.64 -34.37 2.32
CA GLU A 480 3.81 -35.34 1.65
C GLU A 480 2.55 -34.65 1.10
N ASN A 481 2.15 -35.02 -0.12
CA ASN A 481 0.98 -34.46 -0.83
C ASN A 481 -0.29 -34.45 0.04
N THR A 482 -0.38 -35.36 1.01
CA THR A 482 -1.54 -35.55 1.90
C THR A 482 -1.62 -34.52 3.04
N LYS A 483 -0.54 -33.80 3.37
CA LYS A 483 -0.52 -32.84 4.49
C LYS A 483 -0.71 -31.38 4.07
N ILE A 484 -0.44 -31.05 2.81
CA ILE A 484 -0.54 -29.68 2.32
C ILE A 484 -1.95 -29.35 1.85
N PHE A 485 -2.69 -30.34 1.42
CA PHE A 485 -4.04 -30.18 0.90
C PHE A 485 -4.94 -31.27 1.46
N GLU A 486 -5.73 -30.97 2.45
CA GLU A 486 -7.04 -31.57 2.62
C GLU A 486 -7.98 -31.06 1.49
N ARG A 487 -7.46 -30.92 0.25
CA ARG A 487 -8.32 -30.79 -0.91
C ARG A 487 -8.94 -32.15 -1.14
N GLU A 488 -10.20 -32.27 -0.86
CA GLU A 488 -10.94 -33.49 -1.09
C GLU A 488 -11.13 -33.73 -2.59
N LEU A 489 -11.07 -32.69 -3.43
CA LEU A 489 -11.33 -32.78 -4.87
C LEU A 489 -10.28 -32.02 -5.71
N TYR A 490 -9.97 -32.61 -6.87
CA TYR A 490 -9.05 -32.09 -7.89
C TYR A 490 -9.75 -31.94 -9.23
N SER A 491 -9.52 -30.85 -9.94
CA SER A 491 -10.03 -30.67 -11.29
C SER A 491 -9.38 -31.66 -12.27
N PHE A 492 -10.16 -32.28 -13.14
CA PHE A 492 -9.66 -33.11 -14.24
C PHE A 492 -10.45 -32.88 -15.50
N LYS A 493 -9.81 -33.14 -16.64
CA LYS A 493 -10.41 -32.94 -17.97
C LYS A 493 -10.57 -34.27 -18.69
N GLN A 494 -11.74 -34.50 -19.27
CA GLN A 494 -11.99 -35.62 -20.15
C GLN A 494 -12.62 -35.11 -21.46
N GLY A 495 -11.88 -35.28 -22.56
CA GLY A 495 -12.26 -34.67 -23.82
C GLY A 495 -12.24 -33.13 -23.74
N LYS A 496 -13.40 -32.47 -23.99
CA LYS A 496 -13.55 -31.02 -23.90
C LYS A 496 -14.17 -30.54 -22.60
N LYS A 497 -14.53 -31.45 -21.69
CA LYS A 497 -15.27 -31.11 -20.48
C LYS A 497 -14.43 -31.36 -19.24
N TRP A 498 -14.70 -30.59 -18.19
CA TRP A 498 -14.07 -30.64 -16.89
C TRP A 498 -15.00 -31.25 -15.84
N GLY A 499 -14.42 -31.97 -14.89
CA GLY A 499 -15.06 -32.53 -13.71
C GLY A 499 -14.10 -32.49 -12.53
N PHE A 500 -14.46 -33.22 -11.45
CA PHE A 500 -13.60 -33.32 -10.26
C PHE A 500 -13.45 -34.78 -9.82
N VAL A 501 -12.24 -35.13 -9.41
CA VAL A 501 -11.87 -36.42 -8.81
C VAL A 501 -11.38 -36.22 -7.37
N ASN A 502 -11.50 -37.23 -6.54
CA ASN A 502 -10.85 -37.24 -5.23
C ASN A 502 -9.38 -37.68 -5.33
N LYS A 503 -8.67 -37.72 -4.20
CA LYS A 503 -7.26 -38.13 -4.11
C LYS A 503 -6.98 -39.57 -4.60
N ASN A 504 -8.00 -40.41 -4.70
CA ASN A 504 -7.89 -41.76 -5.20
C ASN A 504 -8.19 -41.86 -6.70
N ASN A 505 -8.33 -40.71 -7.40
CA ASN A 505 -8.76 -40.62 -8.80
C ASN A 505 -10.20 -41.14 -9.05
N GLU A 506 -11.02 -41.26 -8.02
CA GLU A 506 -12.43 -41.57 -8.19
C GLU A 506 -13.20 -40.34 -8.64
N ILE A 507 -14.03 -40.48 -9.67
CA ILE A 507 -14.79 -39.34 -10.21
C ILE A 507 -15.93 -39.01 -9.23
N ILE A 508 -15.86 -37.84 -8.64
CA ILE A 508 -16.88 -37.29 -7.75
C ILE A 508 -17.87 -36.40 -8.55
N VAL A 509 -17.33 -35.61 -9.47
CA VAL A 509 -18.14 -34.79 -10.38
C VAL A 509 -17.81 -35.16 -11.81
N GLN A 510 -18.79 -35.68 -12.53
CA GLN A 510 -18.63 -36.10 -13.93
C GLN A 510 -18.19 -34.90 -14.80
N PRO A 511 -17.33 -35.12 -15.81
CA PRO A 511 -16.91 -34.08 -16.76
C PRO A 511 -18.09 -33.52 -17.56
N LYS A 512 -18.65 -32.41 -17.14
CA LYS A 512 -19.81 -31.77 -17.76
C LYS A 512 -19.66 -30.26 -17.95
N TYR A 513 -18.64 -29.66 -17.33
CA TYR A 513 -18.40 -28.22 -17.38
C TYR A 513 -17.43 -27.84 -18.51
N ASP A 514 -17.60 -26.66 -19.07
CA ASP A 514 -16.72 -26.12 -20.12
C ASP A 514 -15.38 -25.66 -19.55
N PHE A 515 -15.41 -25.18 -18.30
CA PHE A 515 -14.24 -24.76 -17.54
C PHE A 515 -14.53 -24.90 -16.03
N VAL A 516 -13.46 -25.09 -15.22
CA VAL A 516 -13.53 -25.06 -13.76
C VAL A 516 -12.28 -24.35 -13.22
N THR A 517 -12.41 -23.68 -12.08
CA THR A 517 -11.27 -23.14 -11.35
C THR A 517 -10.73 -24.18 -10.35
N GLU A 518 -9.55 -23.93 -9.78
CA GLU A 518 -9.11 -24.63 -8.58
C GLU A 518 -9.97 -24.22 -7.38
N PHE A 519 -10.00 -25.08 -6.34
CA PHE A 519 -10.64 -24.73 -5.07
C PHE A 519 -9.84 -23.64 -4.36
N ASN A 520 -10.53 -22.63 -3.86
CA ASN A 520 -9.93 -21.60 -3.01
C ASN A 520 -9.74 -22.10 -1.57
N GLU A 521 -9.14 -21.28 -0.72
CA GLU A 521 -8.91 -21.59 0.71
C GLU A 521 -10.18 -21.86 1.53
N TYR A 522 -11.34 -21.40 1.04
CA TYR A 522 -12.65 -21.62 1.67
C TYR A 522 -13.38 -22.87 1.17
N GLY A 523 -12.75 -23.65 0.28
CA GLY A 523 -13.30 -24.90 -0.24
C GLY A 523 -14.34 -24.73 -1.34
N PHE A 524 -14.24 -23.68 -2.17
CA PHE A 524 -15.13 -23.45 -3.31
C PHE A 524 -14.35 -23.34 -4.61
N ALA A 525 -14.95 -23.83 -5.70
CA ALA A 525 -14.44 -23.73 -7.05
C ALA A 525 -15.50 -23.19 -8.01
N GLY A 526 -15.09 -22.36 -8.95
CA GLY A 526 -15.92 -21.90 -10.05
C GLY A 526 -16.16 -23.00 -11.08
N ILE A 527 -17.39 -23.11 -11.58
CA ILE A 527 -17.78 -24.00 -12.66
C ILE A 527 -18.44 -23.20 -13.78
N LYS A 528 -18.02 -23.41 -15.04
CA LYS A 528 -18.58 -22.75 -16.21
C LYS A 528 -19.28 -23.75 -17.11
N LYS A 529 -20.51 -23.45 -17.53
CA LYS A 529 -21.30 -24.24 -18.46
C LYS A 529 -22.13 -23.31 -19.37
N ASP A 530 -22.06 -23.54 -20.69
CA ASP A 530 -22.80 -22.76 -21.69
C ASP A 530 -22.59 -21.24 -21.51
N GLU A 531 -21.31 -20.82 -21.35
CA GLU A 531 -20.86 -19.46 -21.05
C GLU A 531 -21.36 -18.85 -19.73
N LYS A 532 -22.06 -19.63 -18.91
CA LYS A 532 -22.56 -19.22 -17.59
C LYS A 532 -21.70 -19.79 -16.47
N TRP A 533 -21.50 -19.01 -15.42
CA TRP A 533 -20.72 -19.36 -14.25
C TRP A 533 -21.60 -19.74 -13.06
N GLY A 534 -21.11 -20.67 -12.27
CA GLY A 534 -21.65 -21.11 -10.99
C GLY A 534 -20.54 -21.49 -10.03
N CYS A 535 -20.89 -22.10 -8.92
CA CYS A 535 -19.94 -22.47 -7.86
C CYS A 535 -20.24 -23.87 -7.30
N ILE A 536 -19.18 -24.61 -6.95
CA ILE A 536 -19.23 -25.95 -6.34
C ILE A 536 -18.39 -25.97 -5.05
N ASN A 537 -18.81 -26.71 -4.04
CA ASN A 537 -18.04 -26.91 -2.80
C ASN A 537 -17.12 -28.14 -2.89
N ILE A 538 -16.27 -28.33 -1.87
CA ILE A 538 -15.30 -29.44 -1.77
C ILE A 538 -15.95 -30.85 -1.72
N LYS A 539 -17.27 -30.94 -1.51
CA LYS A 539 -18.00 -32.20 -1.55
C LYS A 539 -18.53 -32.52 -2.96
N GLY A 540 -18.33 -31.63 -3.93
CA GLY A 540 -18.84 -31.76 -5.28
C GLY A 540 -20.31 -31.35 -5.41
N GLU A 541 -20.86 -30.65 -4.41
CA GLU A 541 -22.22 -30.13 -4.44
C GLU A 541 -22.24 -28.77 -5.13
N VAL A 542 -23.16 -28.56 -6.07
CA VAL A 542 -23.37 -27.28 -6.74
C VAL A 542 -24.06 -26.34 -5.76
N ILE A 543 -23.36 -25.28 -5.35
CA ILE A 543 -23.86 -24.27 -4.43
C ILE A 543 -24.58 -23.15 -5.20
N ILE A 544 -24.03 -22.80 -6.39
CA ILE A 544 -24.62 -21.84 -7.31
C ILE A 544 -24.66 -22.49 -8.68
N GLU A 545 -25.86 -22.63 -9.25
CA GLU A 545 -26.01 -23.15 -10.61
C GLU A 545 -25.36 -22.20 -11.63
N PRO A 546 -24.79 -22.72 -12.74
CA PRO A 546 -24.19 -21.89 -13.80
C PRO A 546 -25.24 -21.05 -14.52
N THR A 547 -25.60 -19.90 -13.96
CA THR A 547 -26.64 -18.99 -14.48
C THR A 547 -26.14 -17.59 -14.75
N TYR A 548 -24.92 -17.25 -14.27
CA TYR A 548 -24.39 -15.89 -14.32
C TYR A 548 -23.36 -15.70 -15.42
N THR A 549 -23.40 -14.54 -16.10
CA THR A 549 -22.36 -14.10 -17.04
C THR A 549 -21.48 -13.05 -16.39
N PHE A 550 -20.16 -13.26 -16.42
CA PHE A 550 -19.18 -12.30 -15.93
C PHE A 550 -18.26 -11.87 -17.07
N ASN A 551 -17.91 -10.60 -17.10
CA ASN A 551 -16.93 -10.04 -18.02
C ASN A 551 -15.48 -10.19 -17.53
N LEU A 552 -15.25 -11.05 -16.54
CA LEU A 552 -13.93 -11.24 -15.95
C LEU A 552 -13.19 -12.36 -16.67
N ASN A 553 -11.92 -12.11 -17.02
CA ASN A 553 -11.05 -13.09 -17.66
C ASN A 553 -10.70 -14.27 -16.73
N ASN A 554 -10.91 -14.12 -15.42
CA ASN A 554 -10.62 -15.15 -14.42
C ASN A 554 -11.48 -14.94 -13.16
N PRO A 555 -12.75 -15.38 -13.16
CA PRO A 555 -13.61 -15.21 -12.00
C PRO A 555 -13.19 -16.15 -10.87
N ASN A 556 -12.88 -15.60 -9.71
CA ASN A 556 -12.78 -16.33 -8.46
C ASN A 556 -14.12 -16.32 -7.77
N PHE A 557 -14.60 -17.47 -7.31
CA PHE A 557 -15.82 -17.61 -6.54
C PHE A 557 -15.50 -17.86 -5.09
N VAL A 558 -16.17 -17.13 -4.22
CA VAL A 558 -16.00 -17.25 -2.78
C VAL A 558 -17.36 -17.56 -2.17
N GLY A 559 -17.65 -18.83 -2.01
CA GLY A 559 -18.93 -19.29 -1.48
C GLY A 559 -20.13 -18.93 -2.35
N LYS A 560 -21.19 -18.38 -1.73
CA LYS A 560 -22.37 -17.85 -2.44
C LYS A 560 -22.11 -16.49 -3.07
N TYR A 561 -20.94 -15.90 -2.87
CA TYR A 561 -20.62 -14.56 -3.31
C TYR A 561 -19.78 -14.60 -4.57
N TYR A 562 -19.91 -13.54 -5.36
CA TYR A 562 -19.18 -13.31 -6.58
C TYR A 562 -18.03 -12.36 -6.30
N GLU A 563 -16.87 -12.61 -6.93
CA GLU A 563 -15.82 -11.62 -7.01
C GLU A 563 -16.32 -10.43 -7.80
N TYR A 564 -16.17 -9.25 -7.25
CA TYR A 564 -16.60 -8.03 -7.86
C TYR A 564 -15.43 -7.06 -7.99
N ASP A 565 -15.15 -6.66 -9.24
CA ASP A 565 -14.21 -5.59 -9.54
C ASP A 565 -14.92 -4.24 -9.40
N LEU A 566 -14.54 -3.47 -8.37
CA LEU A 566 -15.01 -2.10 -8.15
C LEU A 566 -14.41 -1.09 -9.14
N GLY A 567 -13.69 -1.55 -10.19
CA GLY A 567 -13.05 -0.71 -11.21
C GLY A 567 -11.68 -0.16 -10.82
N TYR A 568 -11.09 -0.66 -9.73
CA TYR A 568 -9.76 -0.25 -9.23
C TYR A 568 -8.76 -1.42 -9.10
N GLY A 569 -9.06 -2.57 -9.71
CA GLY A 569 -8.08 -3.65 -9.89
C GLY A 569 -7.89 -4.62 -8.72
N GLU A 570 -8.63 -4.47 -7.62
CA GLU A 570 -8.62 -5.44 -6.53
C GLU A 570 -10.01 -6.07 -6.36
N PRO A 571 -10.10 -7.41 -6.40
CA PRO A 571 -11.37 -8.11 -6.20
C PRO A 571 -11.81 -8.04 -4.74
N PHE A 572 -13.11 -7.89 -4.54
CA PHE A 572 -13.71 -7.81 -3.20
C PHE A 572 -14.36 -9.13 -2.79
N PHE A 573 -13.95 -9.67 -1.63
CA PHE A 573 -14.47 -10.91 -1.08
C PHE A 573 -15.06 -10.75 0.31
N THR A 574 -16.19 -11.42 0.60
CA THR A 574 -16.60 -11.68 1.97
C THR A 574 -17.07 -13.11 2.12
N CYS A 575 -16.38 -13.87 2.96
CA CYS A 575 -16.68 -15.27 3.26
C CYS A 575 -17.05 -15.52 4.71
N GLU A 576 -17.27 -14.52 5.53
CA GLU A 576 -17.46 -14.72 6.98
C GLU A 576 -18.75 -15.49 7.36
N ASN A 577 -19.72 -15.63 6.45
CA ASN A 577 -21.02 -16.20 6.78
C ASN A 577 -21.28 -17.62 6.23
N ILE A 578 -20.27 -18.34 5.74
CA ILE A 578 -20.44 -19.74 5.28
C ILE A 578 -20.07 -20.74 6.39
N LYS A 579 -19.89 -20.29 7.62
CA LYS A 579 -19.59 -21.17 8.77
C LYS A 579 -20.82 -21.77 9.44
N ASN A 580 -21.98 -21.81 8.80
CA ASN A 580 -23.15 -22.53 9.32
C ASN A 580 -23.76 -23.46 8.28
#